data_8b8b5a1f62752f0077dc6a804931055d
#
_entry.id   8b8b5a1f62752f0077dc6a804931055d
#
_cell.length_a   1.000
_cell.length_b   1.000
_cell.length_c   1.000
_cell.angle_alpha   90.00
_cell.angle_beta   90.00
_cell.angle_gamma   90.00
#
_symmetry.space_group_name_H-M   'P 1'
#
loop_
_entity.id
_entity.type
_entity.pdbx_description
1 polymer ?
#
loop_
_entity_poly.entity_id
_entity_poly.type
_entity_poly.pdbx_seq_one_letter_code
_entity_poly.pdbx_strand_id
1 'polypeptide(L)'
;MFEPRDHVAAPAELAGRVIAITGASSGIGRAVALACARHQATVVLIGRDSAKLEALHGEMVASNSPEPSIALLDLEKAVAKDYDEIADAILERYGRLDGLLHNAGLLGVLAPIEHYDVPTWCRVLHVNLTAAFVLTQVLLPALKKSADASVVFTASSVGRRGRAYWGAYAVSKFALEGLSQVLSEELEGICHVRVNTLNPGRARTAMRRQAYPAEDFSQVPLPETLTAAYMALLGPASHGVTGGAFDAQSPVRASSAADASSPGSSARSSS
;
A
#
# COMPACT_ATOMS: atom_id res chain seq x y z
N MET A 1 -11.01 13.92 -14.03
CA MET A 1 -9.96 13.72 -12.99
C MET A 1 -9.79 12.22 -12.82
N PHE A 2 -8.57 11.71 -12.77
CA PHE A 2 -8.31 10.27 -12.59
C PHE A 2 -8.68 9.84 -11.17
N GLU A 3 -9.51 8.80 -11.03
CA GLU A 3 -9.94 8.25 -9.75
C GLU A 3 -9.71 6.71 -9.78
N PRO A 4 -8.67 6.21 -9.14
CA PRO A 4 -8.33 4.79 -9.22
C PRO A 4 -9.40 3.85 -8.62
N ARG A 5 -10.22 4.34 -7.68
CA ARG A 5 -11.32 3.57 -7.07
C ARG A 5 -12.44 3.20 -8.05
N ASP A 6 -12.59 3.97 -9.14
CA ASP A 6 -13.65 3.75 -10.14
C ASP A 6 -13.15 2.88 -11.31
N HIS A 7 -11.92 2.39 -11.21
CA HIS A 7 -11.30 1.59 -12.25
C HIS A 7 -11.95 0.21 -12.39
N VAL A 8 -12.21 -0.16 -13.63
CA VAL A 8 -12.65 -1.52 -14.01
C VAL A 8 -11.55 -2.10 -14.90
N ALA A 9 -10.79 -3.02 -14.34
CA ALA A 9 -9.66 -3.60 -15.03
C ALA A 9 -10.08 -4.42 -16.24
N ALA A 10 -9.45 -4.16 -17.40
CA ALA A 10 -9.64 -4.97 -18.59
C ALA A 10 -8.98 -6.35 -18.44
N PRO A 11 -9.44 -7.39 -19.14
CA PRO A 11 -8.73 -8.66 -19.17
C PRO A 11 -7.27 -8.48 -19.61
N ALA A 12 -6.35 -9.12 -18.91
CA ALA A 12 -4.91 -9.06 -19.20
C ALA A 12 -4.29 -7.65 -19.26
N GLU A 13 -4.87 -6.68 -18.55
CA GLU A 13 -4.44 -5.27 -18.53
C GLU A 13 -2.97 -5.08 -18.15
N LEU A 14 -2.42 -6.00 -17.33
CA LEU A 14 -1.05 -5.96 -16.85
C LEU A 14 -0.13 -6.92 -17.61
N ALA A 15 -0.56 -7.45 -18.75
CA ALA A 15 0.23 -8.39 -19.54
C ALA A 15 1.62 -7.84 -19.89
N GLY A 16 2.65 -8.66 -19.63
CA GLY A 16 4.04 -8.32 -19.90
C GLY A 16 4.68 -7.35 -18.89
N ARG A 17 3.96 -6.90 -17.87
CA ARG A 17 4.53 -6.07 -16.78
C ARG A 17 5.15 -6.95 -15.71
N VAL A 18 6.28 -6.51 -15.18
CA VAL A 18 6.94 -7.08 -14.00
C VAL A 18 6.65 -6.18 -12.81
N ILE A 19 5.98 -6.72 -11.78
CA ILE A 19 5.51 -5.94 -10.63
C ILE A 19 6.03 -6.56 -9.34
N ALA A 20 6.83 -5.80 -8.58
CA ALA A 20 7.31 -6.19 -7.26
C ALA A 20 6.35 -5.69 -6.16
N ILE A 21 6.01 -6.55 -5.20
CA ILE A 21 5.05 -6.25 -4.14
C ILE A 21 5.64 -6.62 -2.78
N THR A 22 5.83 -5.63 -1.90
CA THR A 22 6.25 -5.88 -0.52
C THR A 22 5.07 -6.26 0.37
N GLY A 23 5.29 -7.15 1.34
CA GLY A 23 4.23 -7.66 2.20
C GLY A 23 3.22 -8.53 1.45
N ALA A 24 3.67 -9.20 0.39
CA ALA A 24 2.84 -10.03 -0.49
C ALA A 24 2.22 -11.26 0.20
N SER A 25 2.74 -11.67 1.36
CA SER A 25 2.32 -12.90 2.04
C SER A 25 0.94 -12.85 2.70
N SER A 26 0.31 -11.67 2.84
CA SER A 26 -0.98 -11.55 3.54
C SER A 26 -1.74 -10.25 3.18
N GLY A 27 -3.02 -10.21 3.59
CA GLY A 27 -3.84 -9.01 3.52
C GLY A 27 -3.92 -8.37 2.14
N ILE A 28 -3.76 -7.05 2.09
CA ILE A 28 -3.85 -6.27 0.85
C ILE A 28 -2.77 -6.71 -0.15
N GLY A 29 -1.51 -6.87 0.29
CA GLY A 29 -0.42 -7.25 -0.61
C GLY A 29 -0.68 -8.59 -1.31
N ARG A 30 -1.19 -9.59 -0.57
CA ARG A 30 -1.59 -10.88 -1.15
C ARG A 30 -2.73 -10.74 -2.17
N ALA A 31 -3.77 -9.99 -1.81
CA ALA A 31 -4.90 -9.77 -2.70
C ALA A 31 -4.48 -9.05 -4.01
N VAL A 32 -3.64 -8.02 -3.90
CA VAL A 32 -3.10 -7.30 -5.06
C VAL A 32 -2.20 -8.20 -5.90
N ALA A 33 -1.34 -9.01 -5.28
CA ALA A 33 -0.48 -9.96 -6.00
C ALA A 33 -1.31 -10.94 -6.86
N LEU A 34 -2.35 -11.53 -6.28
CA LEU A 34 -3.28 -12.41 -7.00
C LEU A 34 -4.03 -11.66 -8.11
N ALA A 35 -4.47 -10.44 -7.86
CA ALA A 35 -5.15 -9.65 -8.88
C ALA A 35 -4.22 -9.32 -10.06
N CYS A 36 -3.00 -8.86 -9.79
CA CYS A 36 -1.99 -8.60 -10.82
C CYS A 36 -1.69 -9.85 -11.66
N ALA A 37 -1.52 -11.00 -11.01
CA ALA A 37 -1.28 -12.27 -11.68
C ALA A 37 -2.44 -12.69 -12.60
N ARG A 38 -3.70 -12.59 -12.12
CA ARG A 38 -4.90 -12.87 -12.95
C ARG A 38 -4.99 -11.95 -14.16
N HIS A 39 -4.46 -10.73 -14.06
CA HIS A 39 -4.37 -9.77 -15.16
C HIS A 39 -3.03 -9.87 -15.93
N GLN A 40 -2.36 -11.03 -15.83
CA GLN A 40 -1.20 -11.43 -16.63
C GLN A 40 0.09 -10.63 -16.34
N ALA A 41 0.24 -10.05 -15.14
CA ALA A 41 1.52 -9.54 -14.68
C ALA A 41 2.42 -10.70 -14.20
N THR A 42 3.72 -10.57 -14.42
CA THR A 42 4.74 -11.34 -13.70
C THR A 42 4.98 -10.67 -12.33
N VAL A 43 4.72 -11.37 -11.22
CA VAL A 43 4.78 -10.79 -9.89
C VAL A 43 6.03 -11.25 -9.14
N VAL A 44 6.79 -10.30 -8.58
CA VAL A 44 7.87 -10.56 -7.63
C VAL A 44 7.30 -10.41 -6.22
N LEU A 45 7.17 -11.53 -5.52
CA LEU A 45 6.59 -11.62 -4.18
C LEU A 45 7.65 -11.33 -3.13
N ILE A 46 7.64 -10.13 -2.52
CA ILE A 46 8.62 -9.73 -1.51
C ILE A 46 8.01 -9.86 -0.11
N GLY A 47 8.67 -10.61 0.77
CA GLY A 47 8.26 -10.78 2.16
C GLY A 47 9.17 -11.70 2.95
N ARG A 48 8.88 -11.87 4.25
CA ARG A 48 9.74 -12.62 5.19
C ARG A 48 9.28 -14.05 5.52
N ASP A 49 8.02 -14.37 5.21
CA ASP A 49 7.40 -15.64 5.55
C ASP A 49 7.45 -16.56 4.31
N SER A 50 8.49 -17.39 4.23
CA SER A 50 8.72 -18.30 3.09
C SER A 50 7.51 -19.18 2.83
N ALA A 51 6.98 -19.84 3.87
CA ALA A 51 5.88 -20.78 3.71
C ALA A 51 4.61 -20.13 3.11
N LYS A 52 4.28 -18.90 3.53
CA LYS A 52 3.14 -18.17 2.95
C LYS A 52 3.41 -17.68 1.54
N LEU A 53 4.64 -17.29 1.22
CA LEU A 53 5.01 -16.88 -0.13
C LEU A 53 5.00 -18.07 -1.09
N GLU A 54 5.49 -19.24 -0.67
CA GLU A 54 5.45 -20.48 -1.44
C GLU A 54 4.01 -20.96 -1.68
N ALA A 55 3.15 -20.89 -0.66
CA ALA A 55 1.73 -21.20 -0.84
C ALA A 55 1.06 -20.24 -1.85
N LEU A 56 1.36 -18.95 -1.78
CA LEU A 56 0.85 -17.95 -2.72
C LEU A 56 1.40 -18.18 -4.14
N HIS A 57 2.68 -18.49 -4.27
CA HIS A 57 3.30 -18.86 -5.54
C HIS A 57 2.58 -20.05 -6.17
N GLY A 58 2.36 -21.13 -5.42
CA GLY A 58 1.64 -22.31 -5.90
C GLY A 58 0.20 -21.99 -6.36
N GLU A 59 -0.52 -21.14 -5.64
CA GLU A 59 -1.87 -20.68 -6.02
C GLU A 59 -1.84 -19.91 -7.35
N MET A 60 -0.84 -19.03 -7.55
CA MET A 60 -0.70 -18.26 -8.78
C MET A 60 -0.36 -19.15 -9.97
N VAL A 61 0.57 -20.10 -9.81
CA VAL A 61 0.91 -21.07 -10.86
C VAL A 61 -0.32 -21.91 -11.24
N ALA A 62 -1.07 -22.39 -10.26
CA ALA A 62 -2.30 -23.17 -10.51
C ALA A 62 -3.40 -22.38 -11.23
N SER A 63 -3.38 -21.05 -11.19
CA SER A 63 -4.34 -20.16 -11.87
C SER A 63 -3.97 -19.80 -13.32
N ASN A 64 -2.96 -20.46 -13.90
CA ASN A 64 -2.45 -20.19 -15.25
C ASN A 64 -1.99 -18.73 -15.45
N SER A 65 -1.50 -18.11 -14.39
CA SER A 65 -0.85 -16.79 -14.44
C SER A 65 0.63 -16.93 -14.85
N PRO A 66 1.29 -15.85 -15.32
CA PRO A 66 2.73 -15.85 -15.49
C PRO A 66 3.43 -16.29 -14.19
N GLU A 67 4.46 -17.13 -14.33
CA GLU A 67 5.17 -17.68 -13.18
C GLU A 67 5.74 -16.56 -12.28
N PRO A 68 5.33 -16.46 -11.00
CA PRO A 68 5.84 -15.46 -10.09
C PRO A 68 7.25 -15.82 -9.62
N SER A 69 7.95 -14.87 -9.00
CA SER A 69 9.18 -15.16 -8.26
C SER A 69 9.04 -14.74 -6.80
N ILE A 70 9.82 -15.38 -5.94
CA ILE A 70 9.87 -15.09 -4.51
C ILE A 70 11.20 -14.41 -4.20
N ALA A 71 11.15 -13.28 -3.51
CA ALA A 71 12.29 -12.60 -2.91
C ALA A 71 12.10 -12.55 -1.39
N LEU A 72 12.85 -13.37 -0.66
CA LEU A 72 12.81 -13.38 0.80
C LEU A 72 13.50 -12.15 1.34
N LEU A 73 12.77 -11.26 2.03
CA LEU A 73 13.31 -10.06 2.65
C LEU A 73 12.57 -9.75 3.95
N ASP A 74 13.30 -9.78 5.05
CA ASP A 74 12.79 -9.24 6.32
C ASP A 74 13.21 -7.77 6.43
N LEU A 75 12.29 -6.86 6.09
CA LEU A 75 12.53 -5.41 6.11
C LEU A 75 12.97 -4.87 7.48
N GLU A 76 12.76 -5.62 8.55
CA GLU A 76 13.20 -5.27 9.91
C GLU A 76 14.69 -5.52 10.14
N LYS A 77 15.25 -6.53 9.45
CA LYS A 77 16.60 -7.03 9.66
C LYS A 77 17.54 -6.86 8.47
N ALA A 78 16.97 -6.54 7.31
CA ALA A 78 17.70 -6.43 6.05
C ALA A 78 18.83 -5.40 6.15
N VAL A 79 19.98 -5.76 5.60
CA VAL A 79 21.13 -4.88 5.41
C VAL A 79 21.27 -4.51 3.93
N ALA A 80 22.12 -3.55 3.60
CA ALA A 80 22.26 -3.03 2.23
C ALA A 80 22.41 -4.16 1.18
N LYS A 81 23.23 -5.16 1.46
CA LYS A 81 23.45 -6.30 0.57
C LYS A 81 22.19 -7.06 0.20
N ASP A 82 21.25 -7.25 1.16
CA ASP A 82 20.00 -7.98 0.90
C ASP A 82 19.11 -7.23 -0.12
N TYR A 83 19.14 -5.90 -0.10
CA TYR A 83 18.41 -5.07 -1.06
C TYR A 83 19.08 -5.10 -2.44
N ASP A 84 20.41 -5.03 -2.49
CA ASP A 84 21.20 -5.08 -3.73
C ASP A 84 20.96 -6.43 -4.44
N GLU A 85 20.99 -7.55 -3.70
CA GLU A 85 20.73 -8.89 -4.26
C GLU A 85 19.34 -9.00 -4.91
N ILE A 86 18.32 -8.34 -4.36
CA ILE A 86 16.99 -8.30 -4.98
C ILE A 86 16.99 -7.47 -6.26
N ALA A 87 17.66 -6.33 -6.26
CA ALA A 87 17.75 -5.48 -7.44
C ALA A 87 18.49 -6.18 -8.59
N ASP A 88 19.60 -6.83 -8.28
CA ASP A 88 20.39 -7.59 -9.24
C ASP A 88 19.59 -8.77 -9.81
N ALA A 89 18.91 -9.54 -8.96
CA ALA A 89 18.08 -10.66 -9.39
C ALA A 89 16.92 -10.22 -10.32
N ILE A 90 16.29 -9.08 -10.04
CA ILE A 90 15.23 -8.52 -10.89
C ILE A 90 15.82 -8.07 -12.24
N LEU A 91 16.96 -7.38 -12.23
CA LEU A 91 17.62 -6.93 -13.45
C LEU A 91 18.12 -8.09 -14.30
N GLU A 92 18.72 -9.11 -13.69
CA GLU A 92 19.21 -10.29 -14.38
C GLU A 92 18.07 -11.10 -15.02
N ARG A 93 16.98 -11.33 -14.27
CA ARG A 93 15.88 -12.19 -14.71
C ARG A 93 14.95 -11.48 -15.71
N TYR A 94 14.66 -10.20 -15.49
CA TYR A 94 13.60 -9.49 -16.24
C TYR A 94 14.11 -8.28 -17.04
N GLY A 95 15.31 -7.81 -16.78
CA GLY A 95 15.91 -6.66 -17.46
C GLY A 95 15.35 -5.31 -17.04
N ARG A 96 14.15 -5.27 -16.43
CA ARG A 96 13.44 -4.06 -15.98
C ARG A 96 12.44 -4.36 -14.87
N LEU A 97 11.88 -3.31 -14.30
CA LEU A 97 10.74 -3.38 -13.39
C LEU A 97 9.66 -2.38 -13.81
N ASP A 98 8.41 -2.83 -13.98
CA ASP A 98 7.31 -1.99 -14.46
C ASP A 98 6.39 -1.49 -13.33
N GLY A 99 6.49 -2.09 -12.13
CA GLY A 99 5.72 -1.66 -10.97
C GLY A 99 6.39 -2.03 -9.65
N LEU A 100 6.31 -1.14 -8.66
CA LEU A 100 6.76 -1.38 -7.30
C LEU A 100 5.68 -0.96 -6.32
N LEU A 101 5.11 -1.93 -5.60
CA LEU A 101 4.13 -1.66 -4.54
C LEU A 101 4.77 -1.79 -3.16
N HIS A 102 4.92 -0.68 -2.47
CA HIS A 102 5.25 -0.65 -1.06
C HIS A 102 3.97 -0.81 -0.23
N ASN A 103 3.69 -2.05 0.17
CA ASN A 103 2.52 -2.38 0.99
C ASN A 103 2.91 -2.92 2.37
N ALA A 104 4.11 -3.46 2.54
CA ALA A 104 4.59 -3.92 3.85
C ALA A 104 4.54 -2.81 4.89
N GLY A 105 4.20 -3.17 6.13
CA GLY A 105 4.19 -2.22 7.22
C GLY A 105 3.83 -2.85 8.55
N LEU A 106 4.23 -2.19 9.62
CA LEU A 106 3.92 -2.51 11.00
C LEU A 106 3.01 -1.43 11.60
N LEU A 107 2.00 -1.84 12.39
CA LEU A 107 1.17 -0.91 13.14
C LEU A 107 1.92 -0.34 14.36
N GLY A 108 2.77 -1.16 14.97
CA GLY A 108 3.33 -0.86 16.29
C GLY A 108 2.28 -0.98 17.38
N VAL A 109 2.33 -0.07 18.35
CA VAL A 109 1.37 0.02 19.46
C VAL A 109 0.53 1.28 19.34
N LEU A 110 -0.70 1.24 19.84
CA LEU A 110 -1.56 2.42 19.96
C LEU A 110 -1.43 2.93 21.38
N ALA A 111 -0.66 4.00 21.59
CA ALA A 111 -0.34 4.56 22.90
C ALA A 111 -0.17 6.08 22.85
N PRO A 112 -0.35 6.81 23.97
CA PRO A 112 0.05 8.20 24.07
C PRO A 112 1.53 8.37 23.74
N ILE A 113 1.91 9.50 23.14
CA ILE A 113 3.31 9.78 22.76
C ILE A 113 4.23 9.74 23.99
N GLU A 114 3.80 10.25 25.13
CA GLU A 114 4.57 10.27 26.39
C GLU A 114 4.95 8.87 26.90
N HIS A 115 4.21 7.83 26.50
CA HIS A 115 4.42 6.44 26.90
C HIS A 115 4.84 5.53 25.74
N TYR A 116 5.15 6.12 24.59
CA TYR A 116 5.49 5.34 23.42
C TYR A 116 6.91 4.76 23.54
N ASP A 117 7.02 3.44 23.44
CA ASP A 117 8.31 2.74 23.50
C ASP A 117 9.23 3.14 22.34
N VAL A 118 10.42 3.67 22.66
CA VAL A 118 11.38 4.17 21.66
C VAL A 118 11.87 3.07 20.70
N PRO A 119 12.27 1.88 21.16
CA PRO A 119 12.59 0.76 20.27
C PRO A 119 11.46 0.44 19.28
N THR A 120 10.22 0.36 19.73
CA THR A 120 9.05 0.13 18.85
C THR A 120 8.84 1.29 17.88
N TRP A 121 9.05 2.53 18.31
CA TRP A 121 9.01 3.71 17.43
C TRP A 121 10.02 3.57 16.28
N CYS A 122 11.27 3.35 16.61
CA CYS A 122 12.35 3.19 15.61
C CYS A 122 12.08 2.03 14.66
N ARG A 123 11.61 0.89 15.19
CA ARG A 123 11.25 -0.29 14.40
C ARG A 123 10.14 0.00 13.39
N VAL A 124 9.08 0.70 13.79
CA VAL A 124 7.97 1.06 12.89
C VAL A 124 8.44 2.01 11.80
N LEU A 125 9.21 3.05 12.14
CA LEU A 125 9.77 3.97 11.15
C LEU A 125 10.74 3.27 10.20
N HIS A 126 11.57 2.36 10.71
CA HIS A 126 12.49 1.60 9.90
C HIS A 126 11.75 0.76 8.85
N VAL A 127 10.79 -0.07 9.27
CA VAL A 127 10.06 -0.97 8.36
C VAL A 127 9.15 -0.21 7.40
N ASN A 128 8.41 0.79 7.91
CA ASN A 128 7.39 1.46 7.09
C ASN A 128 7.94 2.53 6.16
N LEU A 129 9.07 3.14 6.51
CA LEU A 129 9.65 4.28 5.77
C LEU A 129 11.04 3.98 5.24
N THR A 130 12.02 3.72 6.13
CA THR A 130 13.43 3.58 5.73
C THR A 130 13.62 2.43 4.76
N ALA A 131 13.01 1.28 5.04
CA ALA A 131 13.08 0.12 4.15
C ALA A 131 12.42 0.37 2.79
N ALA A 132 11.30 1.11 2.77
CA ALA A 132 10.64 1.51 1.53
C ALA A 132 11.53 2.45 0.70
N PHE A 133 12.20 3.42 1.37
CA PHE A 133 13.17 4.30 0.72
C PHE A 133 14.34 3.51 0.12
N VAL A 134 15.00 2.65 0.92
CA VAL A 134 16.16 1.86 0.46
C VAL A 134 15.79 0.97 -0.72
N LEU A 135 14.67 0.23 -0.61
CA LEU A 135 14.21 -0.65 -1.70
C LEU A 135 13.86 0.15 -2.97
N THR A 136 13.27 1.34 -2.83
CA THR A 136 13.04 2.22 -3.98
C THR A 136 14.36 2.64 -4.61
N GLN A 137 15.33 3.07 -3.81
CA GLN A 137 16.64 3.54 -4.28
C GLN A 137 17.36 2.48 -5.11
N VAL A 138 17.45 1.24 -4.62
CA VAL A 138 18.15 0.16 -5.33
C VAL A 138 17.38 -0.34 -6.56
N LEU A 139 16.03 -0.26 -6.57
CA LEU A 139 15.20 -0.66 -7.69
C LEU A 139 14.98 0.45 -8.75
N LEU A 140 15.33 1.69 -8.44
CA LEU A 140 15.15 2.81 -9.36
C LEU A 140 15.85 2.61 -10.73
N PRO A 141 17.07 2.04 -10.81
CA PRO A 141 17.67 1.70 -12.10
C PRO A 141 16.85 0.72 -12.95
N ALA A 142 16.21 -0.28 -12.32
CA ALA A 142 15.34 -1.23 -13.01
C ALA A 142 14.02 -0.57 -13.45
N LEU A 143 13.43 0.28 -12.61
CA LEU A 143 12.23 1.06 -12.93
C LEU A 143 12.46 2.03 -14.10
N LYS A 144 13.61 2.70 -14.16
CA LYS A 144 13.98 3.61 -15.25
C LYS A 144 14.17 2.92 -16.60
N LYS A 145 14.35 1.60 -16.63
CA LYS A 145 14.41 0.81 -17.89
C LYS A 145 13.03 0.48 -18.47
N SER A 146 11.97 0.68 -17.72
CA SER A 146 10.61 0.54 -18.22
C SER A 146 10.18 1.79 -18.99
N ALA A 147 9.39 1.58 -20.04
CA ALA A 147 8.76 2.68 -20.79
C ALA A 147 7.59 3.33 -20.02
N ASP A 148 7.04 2.66 -18.99
CA ASP A 148 5.92 3.14 -18.16
C ASP A 148 5.97 2.45 -16.80
N ALA A 149 6.85 2.85 -15.90
CA ALA A 149 6.93 2.31 -14.55
C ALA A 149 6.03 3.06 -13.56
N SER A 150 5.65 2.37 -12.48
CA SER A 150 4.87 2.97 -11.40
C SER A 150 5.36 2.52 -10.03
N VAL A 151 5.60 3.47 -9.14
CA VAL A 151 5.82 3.24 -7.71
C VAL A 151 4.58 3.66 -6.94
N VAL A 152 4.03 2.75 -6.15
CA VAL A 152 2.85 3.00 -5.33
C VAL A 152 3.17 2.74 -3.87
N PHE A 153 2.97 3.76 -3.03
CA PHE A 153 3.08 3.62 -1.59
C PHE A 153 1.69 3.43 -0.97
N THR A 154 1.49 2.34 -0.23
CA THR A 154 0.27 2.15 0.57
C THR A 154 0.28 3.13 1.74
N ALA A 155 -0.51 4.18 1.62
CA ALA A 155 -0.72 5.24 2.61
C ALA A 155 -1.78 4.86 3.66
N SER A 156 -2.31 5.86 4.33
CA SER A 156 -3.40 5.72 5.30
C SER A 156 -4.05 7.07 5.57
N SER A 157 -5.32 7.10 5.95
CA SER A 157 -5.99 8.33 6.40
C SER A 157 -5.26 9.01 7.58
N VAL A 158 -4.61 8.22 8.45
CA VAL A 158 -3.79 8.76 9.56
C VAL A 158 -2.42 9.28 9.09
N GLY A 159 -2.04 9.06 7.84
CA GLY A 159 -0.89 9.68 7.18
C GLY A 159 -1.20 11.03 6.54
N ARG A 160 -2.48 11.43 6.48
CA ARG A 160 -2.95 12.74 5.98
C ARG A 160 -3.53 13.62 7.07
N ARG A 161 -4.05 13.01 8.15
CA ARG A 161 -4.53 13.68 9.34
C ARG A 161 -4.15 12.89 10.57
N GLY A 162 -3.33 13.47 11.45
CA GLY A 162 -2.89 12.86 12.71
C GLY A 162 -4.10 12.47 13.58
N ARG A 163 -3.96 11.36 14.28
CA ARG A 163 -4.95 10.85 15.22
C ARG A 163 -4.28 10.45 16.52
N ALA A 164 -4.89 10.80 17.64
CA ALA A 164 -4.40 10.44 18.96
C ALA A 164 -4.14 8.92 19.06
N TYR A 165 -3.06 8.56 19.72
CA TYR A 165 -2.58 7.19 19.97
C TYR A 165 -1.96 6.44 18.78
N TRP A 166 -1.95 6.99 17.56
CA TRP A 166 -1.43 6.34 16.37
C TRP A 166 0.10 6.49 16.18
N GLY A 167 0.76 7.27 17.01
CA GLY A 167 2.20 7.42 17.20
C GLY A 167 3.04 7.17 15.93
N ALA A 168 3.98 6.25 16.02
CA ALA A 168 4.93 5.95 14.95
C ALA A 168 4.25 5.54 13.62
N TYR A 169 3.12 4.83 13.67
CA TYR A 169 2.41 4.45 12.45
C TYR A 169 1.92 5.67 11.68
N ALA A 170 1.23 6.61 12.33
CA ALA A 170 0.77 7.82 11.67
C ALA A 170 1.94 8.62 11.10
N VAL A 171 2.99 8.83 11.90
CA VAL A 171 4.20 9.56 11.45
C VAL A 171 4.85 8.87 10.26
N SER A 172 4.98 7.54 10.26
CA SER A 172 5.53 6.81 9.12
C SER A 172 4.69 6.98 7.84
N LYS A 173 3.35 7.04 7.97
CA LYS A 173 2.46 7.21 6.82
C LYS A 173 2.45 8.65 6.29
N PHE A 174 2.62 9.68 7.17
CA PHE A 174 2.90 11.06 6.73
C PHE A 174 4.23 11.14 5.98
N ALA A 175 5.26 10.48 6.49
CA ALA A 175 6.57 10.48 5.86
C ALA A 175 6.56 9.79 4.48
N LEU A 176 5.74 8.74 4.27
CA LEU A 176 5.56 8.12 2.94
C LEU A 176 4.87 9.06 1.94
N GLU A 177 3.89 9.87 2.38
CA GLU A 177 3.31 10.91 1.53
C GLU A 177 4.37 11.94 1.11
N GLY A 178 5.22 12.38 2.06
CA GLY A 178 6.34 13.28 1.76
C GLY A 178 7.39 12.65 0.83
N LEU A 179 7.79 11.39 1.08
CA LEU A 179 8.72 10.66 0.22
C LEU A 179 8.19 10.52 -1.21
N SER A 180 6.90 10.24 -1.36
CA SER A 180 6.25 10.14 -2.67
C SER A 180 6.30 11.45 -3.43
N GLN A 181 6.03 12.57 -2.77
CA GLN A 181 6.09 13.91 -3.37
C GLN A 181 7.52 14.25 -3.82
N VAL A 182 8.51 14.09 -2.94
CA VAL A 182 9.91 14.35 -3.28
C VAL A 182 10.35 13.51 -4.49
N LEU A 183 10.07 12.20 -4.46
CA LEU A 183 10.48 11.30 -5.53
C LEU A 183 9.75 11.62 -6.86
N SER A 184 8.48 11.99 -6.82
CA SER A 184 7.74 12.36 -8.04
C SER A 184 8.32 13.62 -8.69
N GLU A 185 8.64 14.64 -7.90
CA GLU A 185 9.28 15.89 -8.37
C GLU A 185 10.70 15.64 -8.95
N GLU A 186 11.50 14.80 -8.28
CA GLU A 186 12.85 14.43 -8.75
C GLU A 186 12.84 13.66 -10.07
N LEU A 187 11.77 12.92 -10.37
CA LEU A 187 11.68 12.10 -11.58
C LEU A 187 10.93 12.78 -12.72
N GLU A 188 10.23 13.88 -12.45
CA GLU A 188 9.48 14.62 -13.44
C GLU A 188 10.39 15.14 -14.56
N GLY A 189 10.02 14.87 -15.81
CA GLY A 189 10.81 15.27 -16.98
C GLY A 189 12.14 14.51 -17.18
N ILE A 190 12.50 13.59 -16.25
CA ILE A 190 13.74 12.80 -16.33
C ILE A 190 13.47 11.40 -16.87
N CYS A 191 12.38 10.76 -16.46
CA CYS A 191 12.04 9.39 -16.86
C CYS A 191 10.53 9.12 -16.76
N HIS A 192 10.11 7.94 -17.24
CA HIS A 192 8.71 7.52 -17.27
C HIS A 192 8.29 6.74 -16.00
N VAL A 193 8.81 7.12 -14.83
CA VAL A 193 8.45 6.52 -13.56
C VAL A 193 7.43 7.40 -12.84
N ARG A 194 6.23 6.91 -12.69
CA ARG A 194 5.15 7.56 -11.93
C ARG A 194 5.23 7.19 -10.46
N VAL A 195 4.98 8.12 -9.56
CA VAL A 195 5.03 7.90 -8.11
C VAL A 195 3.76 8.42 -7.48
N ASN A 196 3.01 7.55 -6.80
CA ASN A 196 1.74 7.90 -6.22
C ASN A 196 1.55 7.24 -4.85
N THR A 197 0.67 7.79 -4.02
CA THR A 197 0.21 7.15 -2.79
C THR A 197 -1.23 6.69 -2.91
N LEU A 198 -1.57 5.58 -2.26
CA LEU A 198 -2.92 5.07 -2.17
C LEU A 198 -3.31 4.76 -0.73
N ASN A 199 -4.29 5.45 -0.19
CA ASN A 199 -4.93 5.10 1.06
C ASN A 199 -5.98 3.99 0.79
N PRO A 200 -5.80 2.77 1.29
CA PRO A 200 -6.74 1.67 1.05
C PRO A 200 -8.07 1.87 1.79
N GLY A 201 -8.12 2.74 2.80
CA GLY A 201 -9.25 2.84 3.69
C GLY A 201 -9.35 1.63 4.65
N ARG A 202 -10.58 1.16 4.90
CA ARG A 202 -10.83 -0.01 5.76
C ARG A 202 -10.62 -1.29 4.97
N ALA A 203 -9.81 -2.22 5.50
CA ALA A 203 -9.59 -3.52 4.88
C ALA A 203 -9.56 -4.62 5.95
N ARG A 204 -10.20 -5.76 5.69
CA ARG A 204 -10.27 -6.92 6.58
C ARG A 204 -8.91 -7.63 6.64
N THR A 205 -8.02 -7.11 7.47
CA THR A 205 -6.64 -7.59 7.64
C THR A 205 -6.31 -7.82 9.12
N ALA A 206 -5.26 -8.59 9.39
CA ALA A 206 -4.77 -8.78 10.76
C ALA A 206 -4.38 -7.43 11.41
N MET A 207 -3.75 -6.51 10.66
CA MET A 207 -3.43 -5.17 11.15
C MET A 207 -4.69 -4.38 11.54
N ARG A 208 -5.77 -4.46 10.76
CA ARG A 208 -7.04 -3.81 11.10
C ARG A 208 -7.64 -4.38 12.37
N ARG A 209 -7.61 -5.70 12.53
CA ARG A 209 -8.09 -6.39 13.75
C ARG A 209 -7.28 -5.95 14.98
N GLN A 210 -5.97 -5.80 14.84
CA GLN A 210 -5.12 -5.30 15.92
C GLN A 210 -5.46 -3.84 16.29
N ALA A 211 -5.71 -2.99 15.29
CA ALA A 211 -6.03 -1.58 15.52
C ALA A 211 -7.43 -1.35 16.10
N TYR A 212 -8.39 -2.22 15.77
CA TYR A 212 -9.80 -2.09 16.16
C TYR A 212 -10.36 -3.44 16.59
N PRO A 213 -9.96 -3.96 17.78
CA PRO A 213 -10.36 -5.31 18.22
C PRO A 213 -11.86 -5.45 18.46
N ALA A 214 -12.56 -4.36 18.77
CA ALA A 214 -14.01 -4.35 19.02
C ALA A 214 -14.86 -4.07 17.75
N GLU A 215 -14.24 -3.86 16.58
CA GLU A 215 -14.97 -3.61 15.34
C GLU A 215 -15.64 -4.88 14.84
N ASP A 216 -16.90 -4.77 14.38
CA ASP A 216 -17.55 -5.87 13.68
C ASP A 216 -16.82 -6.15 12.35
N PHE A 217 -16.00 -7.17 12.35
CA PHE A 217 -15.12 -7.50 11.25
C PHE A 217 -15.90 -8.01 10.02
N SER A 218 -17.16 -8.42 10.17
CA SER A 218 -18.02 -8.79 9.06
C SER A 218 -18.37 -7.60 8.16
N GLN A 219 -18.42 -6.40 8.74
CA GLN A 219 -18.70 -5.13 8.05
C GLN A 219 -17.46 -4.45 7.44
N VAL A 220 -16.28 -5.04 7.63
CA VAL A 220 -15.06 -4.51 7.05
C VAL A 220 -14.85 -5.12 5.66
N PRO A 221 -14.65 -4.30 4.59
CA PRO A 221 -14.44 -4.81 3.24
C PRO A 221 -13.27 -5.79 3.14
N LEU A 222 -13.41 -6.80 2.30
CA LEU A 222 -12.32 -7.72 2.00
C LEU A 222 -11.21 -7.02 1.22
N PRO A 223 -9.93 -7.39 1.41
CA PRO A 223 -8.81 -6.82 0.65
C PRO A 223 -9.00 -6.90 -0.87
N GLU A 224 -9.67 -7.94 -1.36
CA GLU A 224 -9.94 -8.19 -2.78
C GLU A 224 -10.78 -7.08 -3.42
N THR A 225 -11.61 -6.39 -2.66
CA THR A 225 -12.45 -5.29 -3.16
C THR A 225 -11.65 -4.01 -3.45
N LEU A 226 -10.40 -3.95 -3.00
CA LEU A 226 -9.52 -2.79 -3.14
C LEU A 226 -8.53 -2.92 -4.31
N THR A 227 -8.40 -4.11 -4.87
CA THR A 227 -7.34 -4.45 -5.84
C THR A 227 -7.41 -3.64 -7.12
N ALA A 228 -8.62 -3.28 -7.57
CA ALA A 228 -8.82 -2.48 -8.77
C ALA A 228 -8.10 -1.13 -8.69
N ALA A 229 -8.16 -0.44 -7.55
CA ALA A 229 -7.48 0.84 -7.34
C ALA A 229 -5.94 0.70 -7.39
N TYR A 230 -5.40 -0.40 -6.85
CA TYR A 230 -3.97 -0.68 -6.95
C TYR A 230 -3.56 -1.00 -8.39
N MET A 231 -4.33 -1.83 -9.10
CA MET A 231 -4.06 -2.15 -10.49
C MET A 231 -4.12 -0.92 -11.39
N ALA A 232 -5.09 -0.01 -11.18
CA ALA A 232 -5.18 1.25 -11.89
C ALA A 232 -3.88 2.07 -11.78
N LEU A 233 -3.29 2.15 -10.58
CA LEU A 233 -2.04 2.89 -10.35
C LEU A 233 -0.81 2.14 -10.86
N LEU A 234 -0.78 0.81 -10.76
CA LEU A 234 0.34 -0.03 -11.23
C LEU A 234 0.30 -0.28 -12.75
N GLY A 235 -0.86 -0.08 -13.37
CA GLY A 235 -1.12 -0.35 -14.77
C GLY A 235 -1.11 0.89 -15.66
N PRO A 236 -1.45 0.72 -16.95
CA PRO A 236 -1.47 1.80 -17.93
C PRO A 236 -2.60 2.82 -17.71
N ALA A 237 -3.64 2.48 -16.94
CA ALA A 237 -4.77 3.37 -16.68
C ALA A 237 -4.38 4.70 -16.03
N SER A 238 -3.25 4.74 -15.30
CA SER A 238 -2.71 5.95 -14.68
C SER A 238 -1.54 6.57 -15.45
N HIS A 239 -1.40 6.27 -16.76
CA HIS A 239 -0.34 6.86 -17.56
C HIS A 239 -0.36 8.40 -17.46
N GLY A 240 0.81 9.01 -17.20
CA GLY A 240 0.96 10.45 -16.99
C GLY A 240 0.46 10.97 -15.62
N VAL A 241 -0.01 10.09 -14.71
CA VAL A 241 -0.46 10.48 -13.36
C VAL A 241 0.66 10.20 -12.36
N THR A 242 1.31 11.27 -11.86
CA THR A 242 2.37 11.22 -10.84
C THR A 242 2.13 12.27 -9.75
N GLY A 243 2.73 12.09 -8.56
CA GLY A 243 2.59 13.01 -7.42
C GLY A 243 1.21 12.99 -6.75
N GLY A 244 0.32 12.08 -7.17
CA GLY A 244 -1.05 12.00 -6.66
C GLY A 244 -1.18 11.25 -5.33
N ALA A 245 -2.13 11.72 -4.51
CA ALA A 245 -2.51 11.08 -3.25
C ALA A 245 -3.98 10.63 -3.33
N PHE A 246 -4.19 9.32 -3.54
CA PHE A 246 -5.49 8.74 -3.87
C PHE A 246 -6.12 7.95 -2.72
N ASP A 247 -7.42 7.70 -2.82
CA ASP A 247 -8.20 6.85 -1.93
C ASP A 247 -8.82 5.68 -2.72
N ALA A 248 -8.66 4.44 -2.22
CA ALA A 248 -9.27 3.26 -2.83
C ALA A 248 -10.77 3.11 -2.50
N GLN A 249 -11.27 3.88 -1.55
CA GLN A 249 -12.67 3.88 -1.13
C GLN A 249 -13.19 5.32 -1.06
N SER A 250 -14.47 5.51 -1.34
CA SER A 250 -15.11 6.79 -1.10
C SER A 250 -15.03 7.16 0.39
N PRO A 251 -14.85 8.45 0.74
CA PRO A 251 -14.90 8.89 2.12
C PRO A 251 -16.18 8.40 2.79
N VAL A 252 -16.08 7.73 3.92
CA VAL A 252 -17.26 7.43 4.74
C VAL A 252 -17.83 8.76 5.18
N ARG A 253 -18.99 9.14 4.67
CA ARG A 253 -19.71 10.31 5.19
C ARG A 253 -19.93 10.06 6.68
N ALA A 254 -19.41 10.93 7.54
CA ALA A 254 -19.79 10.94 8.94
C ALA A 254 -21.33 11.09 8.97
N SER A 255 -22.06 10.09 9.46
CA SER A 255 -23.46 10.24 9.75
C SER A 255 -23.57 11.42 10.72
N SER A 256 -24.26 12.47 10.32
CA SER A 256 -24.58 13.61 11.16
C SER A 256 -25.49 13.11 12.30
N ALA A 257 -24.89 12.71 13.41
CA ALA A 257 -25.58 12.57 14.67
C ALA A 257 -25.82 13.99 15.25
N ALA A 258 -26.64 14.77 14.57
CA ALA A 258 -27.05 16.10 15.00
C ALA A 258 -28.44 16.40 14.46
N ASP A 259 -29.41 15.52 14.78
CA ASP A 259 -30.84 15.85 14.65
C ASP A 259 -31.66 15.02 15.66
N ALA A 260 -31.40 15.22 16.95
CA ALA A 260 -32.30 14.80 18.02
C ALA A 260 -31.95 15.53 19.31
N SER A 261 -32.24 16.84 19.42
CA SER A 261 -32.61 17.45 20.71
C SER A 261 -33.04 18.92 20.47
N SER A 262 -34.24 19.11 20.00
CA SER A 262 -34.97 20.34 20.30
C SER A 262 -35.88 20.02 21.51
N PRO A 263 -35.60 20.52 22.72
CA PRO A 263 -36.58 20.48 23.77
C PRO A 263 -37.65 21.52 23.50
N GLY A 264 -38.90 21.06 23.36
CA GLY A 264 -40.06 21.86 23.22
C GLY A 264 -40.16 22.94 24.33
N SER A 265 -40.27 24.17 23.90
CA SER A 265 -40.70 25.32 24.71
C SER A 265 -42.12 25.09 25.20
N SER A 266 -42.31 24.68 26.45
CA SER A 266 -43.60 24.80 27.12
C SER A 266 -43.73 26.19 27.69
N ALA A 267 -44.56 27.00 27.03
CA ALA A 267 -45.10 28.22 27.56
C ALA A 267 -45.79 27.96 28.92
N ARG A 268 -45.39 28.66 29.99
CA ARG A 268 -46.21 28.86 31.20
C ARG A 268 -46.87 30.24 31.10
N SER A 269 -48.18 30.19 30.95
CA SER A 269 -49.05 31.37 31.16
C SER A 269 -49.24 31.59 32.64
N SER A 270 -49.09 32.83 33.02
CA SER A 270 -49.57 33.64 34.14
C SER A 270 -50.69 33.08 35.05
N SER A 271 -50.53 33.19 36.34
CA SER A 271 -51.44 33.90 37.24
C SER A 271 -50.63 34.42 38.43
#